data_2cd88c88f7e2831bff9d712c05f2c8d8
#
_entry.id   2cd88c88f7e2831bff9d712c05f2c8d8
#
_cell.length_a   1.000
_cell.length_b   1.000
_cell.length_c   1.000
_cell.angle_alpha   90.00
_cell.angle_beta   90.00
_cell.angle_gamma   90.00
#
_symmetry.space_group_name_H-M   'P 1'
#
loop_
_entity.id
_entity.type
_entity.pdbx_description
1 polymer ?
#
loop_
_entity_poly.entity_id
_entity_poly.type
_entity_poly.pdbx_seq_one_letter_code
_entity_poly.pdbx_strand_id
1 'polypeptide(L)'
;MSARLVARVMDEFRAPTKRRFGRPTAAAAKLSAREWEVMQLLSEGLSTDEVARRLFLSATTVRVHVSSVLKKLRVPDRASAIRVLGGE
;
A
#
# COMPACT_ATOMS: atom_id res chain seq x y z
N MET A 1 7.81 13.40 18.45
CA MET A 1 7.76 12.50 18.25
C MET A 1 6.86 11.56 18.75
N SER A 2 6.49 11.60 19.84
CA SER A 2 5.60 10.68 20.33
C SER A 2 4.31 10.69 19.58
N ALA A 3 3.96 11.78 19.05
CA ALA A 3 2.72 11.83 18.32
C ALA A 3 2.73 10.85 17.20
N ARG A 4 3.91 10.63 16.59
CA ARG A 4 3.98 9.75 15.55
C ARG A 4 3.82 8.38 15.99
N LEU A 5 4.32 8.07 17.11
CA LEU A 5 4.21 6.78 17.65
C LEU A 5 2.79 6.47 17.92
N VAL A 6 2.09 7.44 18.43
CA VAL A 6 0.71 7.24 18.73
C VAL A 6 -0.05 6.93 17.47
N ALA A 7 0.28 7.63 16.42
CA ALA A 7 -0.39 7.40 15.18
C ALA A 7 -0.16 5.99 14.72
N ARG A 8 1.05 5.46 15.00
CA ARG A 8 1.33 4.16 14.60
C ARG A 8 0.51 3.18 15.33
N VAL A 9 0.31 3.40 16.57
CA VAL A 9 -0.49 2.51 17.35
C VAL A 9 -1.90 2.50 16.81
N MET A 10 -2.39 3.66 16.45
CA MET A 10 -3.71 3.71 15.94
C MET A 10 -3.81 2.95 14.67
N ASP A 11 -2.77 2.92 13.90
CA ASP A 11 -2.81 2.17 12.68
C ASP A 11 -3.10 0.74 12.94
N GLU A 12 -2.68 0.24 14.06
CA GLU A 12 -2.94 -1.13 14.35
C GLU A 12 -4.37 -1.37 14.61
N PHE A 13 -5.07 -0.39 15.06
CA PHE A 13 -6.45 -0.56 15.33
C PHE A 13 -7.20 -0.62 14.04
N ARG A 14 -6.56 -0.21 12.97
CA ARG A 14 -7.23 -0.23 11.73
C ARG A 14 -6.97 -1.53 11.04
N ALA A 15 -6.54 -2.48 11.78
CA ALA A 15 -6.30 -3.77 11.22
C ALA A 15 -7.42 -4.24 10.34
N PRO A 16 -8.65 -4.00 10.68
CA PRO A 16 -9.73 -4.44 9.83
C PRO A 16 -9.64 -3.99 8.42
N THR A 17 -9.06 -2.84 8.20
CA THR A 17 -8.99 -2.35 6.85
C THR A 17 -8.05 -3.18 6.02
N LYS A 18 -7.18 -3.93 6.66
CA LYS A 18 -6.28 -4.70 5.92
C LYS A 18 -6.94 -5.83 5.25
N ARG A 19 -8.14 -6.14 5.61
CA ARG A 19 -8.80 -7.19 5.02
C ARG A 19 -8.97 -7.01 3.56
N ARG A 20 -8.78 -5.80 3.07
CA ARG A 20 -8.90 -5.53 1.69
C ARG A 20 -7.98 -6.44 0.92
N PHE A 21 -6.78 -6.65 1.41
CA PHE A 21 -5.84 -7.52 0.77
C PHE A 21 -5.86 -8.93 1.34
N GLY A 22 -6.63 -9.17 2.36
CA GLY A 22 -6.67 -10.47 2.97
C GLY A 22 -5.38 -10.77 3.68
N ARG A 23 -4.96 -12.00 3.66
CA ARG A 23 -3.75 -12.39 4.33
C ARG A 23 -2.54 -12.09 3.52
N PRO A 24 -1.38 -11.88 4.16
CA PRO A 24 -0.16 -11.65 3.44
C PRO A 24 0.13 -12.85 2.54
N THR A 25 0.58 -12.56 1.34
CA THR A 25 0.90 -13.60 0.40
C THR A 25 2.37 -13.53 0.11
N ALA A 26 2.86 -14.49 -0.65
CA ALA A 26 4.25 -14.47 -1.04
C ALA A 26 4.54 -13.20 -1.83
N ALA A 27 3.57 -12.74 -2.62
CA ALA A 27 3.75 -11.52 -3.38
C ALA A 27 3.90 -10.33 -2.45
N ALA A 28 3.06 -10.27 -1.42
CA ALA A 28 3.12 -9.16 -0.48
C ALA A 28 4.44 -9.14 0.26
N ALA A 29 5.03 -10.29 0.49
CA ALA A 29 6.28 -10.37 1.21
C ALA A 29 7.42 -9.69 0.47
N LYS A 30 7.27 -9.46 -0.81
CA LYS A 30 8.31 -8.80 -1.59
C LYS A 30 8.29 -7.30 -1.42
N LEU A 31 7.25 -6.76 -0.83
CA LEU A 31 7.07 -5.33 -0.74
C LEU A 31 7.61 -4.77 0.56
N SER A 32 8.10 -3.54 0.51
CA SER A 32 8.46 -2.85 1.73
C SER A 32 7.18 -2.42 2.41
N ALA A 33 7.29 -2.02 3.66
CA ALA A 33 6.11 -1.57 4.40
C ALA A 33 5.43 -0.40 3.70
N ARG A 34 6.22 0.53 3.19
CA ARG A 34 5.63 1.68 2.52
C ARG A 34 4.96 1.29 1.21
N GLU A 35 5.58 0.38 0.47
CA GLU A 35 4.98 -0.08 -0.76
C GLU A 35 3.65 -0.76 -0.48
N TRP A 36 3.62 -1.55 0.57
CA TRP A 36 2.40 -2.22 0.95
C TRP A 36 1.31 -1.21 1.29
N GLU A 37 1.66 -0.17 2.06
CA GLU A 37 0.69 0.84 2.42
C GLU A 37 0.13 1.56 1.21
N VAL A 38 1.00 1.90 0.26
CA VAL A 38 0.57 2.56 -0.94
C VAL A 38 -0.43 1.70 -1.69
N MET A 39 -0.09 0.44 -1.87
CA MET A 39 -0.97 -0.44 -2.63
C MET A 39 -2.27 -0.69 -1.90
N GLN A 40 -2.22 -0.77 -0.60
CA GLN A 40 -3.42 -0.99 0.16
C GLN A 40 -4.39 0.17 0.01
N LEU A 41 -3.89 1.40 0.07
CA LEU A 41 -4.74 2.56 -0.09
C LEU A 41 -5.31 2.64 -1.50
N LEU A 42 -4.49 2.29 -2.48
CA LEU A 42 -4.98 2.29 -3.85
C LEU A 42 -6.08 1.26 -4.04
N SER A 43 -5.96 0.14 -3.37
CA SER A 43 -6.98 -0.89 -3.48
C SER A 43 -8.30 -0.45 -2.86
N GLU A 44 -8.24 0.55 -1.99
CA GLU A 44 -9.44 1.08 -1.39
C GLU A 44 -10.09 2.16 -2.25
N GLY A 45 -9.50 2.44 -3.39
CA GLY A 45 -10.10 3.39 -4.30
C GLY A 45 -9.52 4.79 -4.25
N LEU A 46 -8.48 5.00 -3.45
CA LEU A 46 -7.88 6.32 -3.38
C LEU A 46 -7.07 6.60 -4.63
N SER A 47 -7.04 7.87 -5.01
CA SER A 47 -6.21 8.28 -6.13
C SER A 47 -4.77 8.43 -5.66
N THR A 48 -3.86 8.57 -6.61
CA THR A 48 -2.46 8.78 -6.29
C THR A 48 -2.28 10.00 -5.38
N ASP A 49 -3.00 11.08 -5.69
CA ASP A 49 -2.88 12.28 -4.89
C ASP A 49 -3.41 12.07 -3.48
N GLU A 50 -4.48 11.31 -3.35
CA GLU A 50 -5.03 11.04 -2.04
C GLU A 50 -4.10 10.17 -1.22
N VAL A 51 -3.47 9.20 -1.85
CA VAL A 51 -2.51 8.37 -1.15
C VAL A 51 -1.34 9.22 -0.69
N ALA A 52 -0.88 10.11 -1.56
CA ALA A 52 0.24 10.98 -1.21
C ALA A 52 -0.10 11.82 0.02
N ARG A 53 -1.29 12.37 0.05
CA ARG A 53 -1.68 13.18 1.19
C ARG A 53 -1.80 12.34 2.45
N ARG A 54 -2.36 11.17 2.31
CA ARG A 54 -2.56 10.30 3.45
C ARG A 54 -1.24 9.86 4.07
N LEU A 55 -0.24 9.63 3.26
CA LEU A 55 1.05 9.15 3.73
C LEU A 55 2.09 10.25 3.86
N PHE A 56 1.71 11.49 3.59
CA PHE A 56 2.63 12.61 3.68
C PHE A 56 3.78 12.46 2.70
N LEU A 57 3.46 12.05 1.49
CA LEU A 57 4.44 11.87 0.44
C LEU A 57 4.05 12.73 -0.75
N SER A 58 4.96 12.91 -1.69
CA SER A 58 4.60 13.60 -2.90
C SER A 58 3.96 12.58 -3.85
N ALA A 59 3.19 13.07 -4.78
CA ALA A 59 2.57 12.17 -5.76
C ALA A 59 3.63 11.44 -6.56
N THR A 60 4.74 12.13 -6.84
CA THR A 60 5.83 11.50 -7.56
C THR A 60 6.38 10.32 -6.78
N THR A 61 6.55 10.48 -5.47
CA THR A 61 7.05 9.40 -4.66
C THR A 61 6.08 8.23 -4.65
N VAL A 62 4.79 8.52 -4.60
CA VAL A 62 3.80 7.45 -4.65
C VAL A 62 3.94 6.69 -5.96
N ARG A 63 4.12 7.41 -7.07
CA ARG A 63 4.26 6.74 -8.34
C ARG A 63 5.51 5.87 -8.40
N VAL A 64 6.58 6.34 -7.75
CA VAL A 64 7.80 5.56 -7.70
C VAL A 64 7.56 4.27 -6.94
N HIS A 65 6.83 4.35 -5.83
CA HIS A 65 6.52 3.14 -5.08
C HIS A 65 5.69 2.19 -5.92
N VAL A 66 4.72 2.72 -6.65
CA VAL A 66 3.89 1.87 -7.49
C VAL A 66 4.73 1.19 -8.56
N SER A 67 5.62 1.95 -9.20
CA SER A 67 6.48 1.36 -10.22
C SER A 67 7.33 0.24 -9.64
N SER A 68 7.85 0.46 -8.45
CA SER A 68 8.66 -0.54 -7.81
C SER A 68 7.84 -1.81 -7.55
N VAL A 69 6.61 -1.63 -7.10
CA VAL A 69 5.74 -2.76 -6.84
C VAL A 69 5.48 -3.53 -8.13
N LEU A 70 5.19 -2.82 -9.20
CA LEU A 70 4.91 -3.50 -10.47
C LEU A 70 6.08 -4.35 -10.92
N LYS A 71 7.28 -3.83 -10.72
CA LYS A 71 8.46 -4.58 -11.09
C LYS A 71 8.65 -5.80 -10.20
N LYS A 72 8.43 -5.62 -8.92
CA LYS A 72 8.61 -6.72 -7.99
C LYS A 72 7.61 -7.84 -8.22
N LEU A 73 6.39 -7.47 -8.57
CA LEU A 73 5.35 -8.44 -8.81
C LEU A 73 5.31 -8.92 -10.25
N ARG A 74 6.08 -8.25 -11.11
CA ARG A 74 6.11 -8.59 -12.52
C ARG A 74 4.75 -8.51 -13.17
N VAL A 75 4.07 -7.42 -12.90
CA VAL A 75 2.75 -7.18 -13.48
C VAL A 75 2.79 -5.88 -14.27
N PRO A 76 1.90 -5.71 -15.23
CA PRO A 76 1.94 -4.56 -16.12
C PRO A 76 1.29 -3.29 -15.58
N ASP A 77 0.37 -3.42 -14.63
CA ASP A 77 -0.34 -2.24 -14.16
C ASP A 77 -0.83 -2.40 -12.74
N ARG A 78 -1.38 -1.30 -12.22
CA ARG A 78 -1.84 -1.29 -10.84
C ARG A 78 -2.95 -2.28 -10.56
N ALA A 79 -3.87 -2.37 -11.49
CA ALA A 79 -5.01 -3.26 -11.29
C ALA A 79 -4.54 -4.70 -11.11
N SER A 80 -3.56 -5.09 -11.92
CA SER A 80 -3.02 -6.43 -11.79
C SER A 80 -2.31 -6.61 -10.47
N ALA A 81 -1.57 -5.59 -10.03
CA ALA A 81 -0.87 -5.67 -8.77
C ALA A 81 -1.85 -5.83 -7.62
N ILE A 82 -2.92 -5.06 -7.64
CA ILE A 82 -3.92 -5.14 -6.60
C ILE A 82 -4.56 -6.52 -6.56
N ARG A 83 -4.82 -7.08 -7.72
CA ARG A 83 -5.38 -8.41 -7.78
C ARG A 83 -4.44 -9.44 -7.19
N VAL A 84 -3.17 -9.35 -7.54
CA VAL A 84 -2.19 -10.28 -7.02
C VAL A 84 -2.08 -10.18 -5.52
N LEU A 85 -2.05 -8.96 -5.00
CA LEU A 85 -1.92 -8.77 -3.57
C LEU A 85 -3.18 -9.18 -2.83
N GLY A 86 -4.28 -9.16 -3.51
CA GLY A 86 -5.53 -9.60 -2.91
C GLY A 86 -5.73 -11.10 -2.94
N GLY A 87 -4.76 -11.82 -3.49
CA GLY A 87 -4.85 -13.27 -3.46
C GLY A 87 -5.56 -13.87 -4.64
N GLU A 88 -5.72 -13.11 -5.69
CA GLU A 88 -6.36 -13.67 -6.87
C GLU A 88 -5.34 -14.06 -7.94
#